data_3c5c3e90741af8a40c8202fe0ce34051
#
_entry.id   3c5c3e90741af8a40c8202fe0ce34051
#
_cell.length_a   1.000
_cell.length_b   1.000
_cell.length_c   1.000
_cell.angle_alpha   90.00
_cell.angle_beta   90.00
_cell.angle_gamma   90.00
#
_symmetry.space_group_name_H-M   'P 1'
#
loop_
_entity.id
_entity.type
_entity.pdbx_description
1 polymer ?
#
loop_
_entity_poly.entity_id
_entity_poly.type
_entity_poly.pdbx_seq_one_letter_code
_entity_poly.pdbx_strand_id
1 'polypeptide(L)'
;MSRNLAGDTRGKQRCRGREFLFGNNTPTPYWDYLLKTYPHSQLQASGENVGLPDGQMGNSEVGHLNIGAGRIVYQDLVKINKACADNSILQNKEIVSAFSYARDNGKNIHFMGLTSNGGVHSSLDHLFKLCDIAKEYGLENTFIHCFMDGRDTDPRSGKGFIEELEAHCAKSAGKIASIIGRYYAMDRDKRWERVKEAYDLLVNGIGRKSDNMVQA
;
A
#
# COMPACT_ATOMS: atom_id res chain seq x y z
N MET A 1 -6.93 6.23 26.53
CA MET A 1 -6.67 7.58 25.98
C MET A 1 -6.51 7.62 24.46
N SER A 2 -6.11 6.56 23.80
CA SER A 2 -5.78 6.55 22.37
C SER A 2 -6.96 6.56 21.39
N ARG A 3 -8.15 6.16 21.80
CA ARG A 3 -9.35 6.15 20.92
C ARG A 3 -9.89 7.55 20.57
N ASN A 4 -9.40 8.58 21.23
CA ASN A 4 -9.93 9.94 21.12
C ASN A 4 -9.24 10.77 20.02
N LEU A 5 -8.27 10.19 19.34
CA LEU A 5 -7.55 10.82 18.26
C LEU A 5 -8.04 10.37 16.87
N ALA A 6 -9.20 9.72 16.80
CA ALA A 6 -9.79 9.32 15.54
C ALA A 6 -10.44 10.54 14.86
N GLY A 7 -9.87 10.98 13.76
CA GLY A 7 -10.46 11.97 12.88
C GLY A 7 -11.54 11.36 11.99
N ASP A 8 -12.46 12.17 11.49
CA ASP A 8 -13.44 11.79 10.49
C ASP A 8 -12.76 11.46 9.14
N THR A 9 -13.28 10.46 8.47
CA THR A 9 -12.87 10.00 7.14
C THR A 9 -12.98 11.06 6.04
N ARG A 10 -13.61 12.21 6.30
CA ARG A 10 -13.76 13.32 5.34
C ARG A 10 -12.76 14.46 5.51
N GLY A 11 -11.70 14.27 6.27
CA GLY A 11 -10.54 15.19 6.32
C GLY A 11 -10.81 16.58 6.89
N LYS A 12 -12.00 16.85 7.44
CA LYS A 12 -12.37 18.18 7.95
C LYS A 12 -13.00 18.19 9.34
N GLN A 13 -13.20 17.06 10.00
CA GLN A 13 -13.73 17.09 11.35
C GLN A 13 -12.62 17.22 12.38
N ARG A 14 -12.60 18.35 13.03
CA ARG A 14 -11.83 18.56 14.25
C ARG A 14 -12.44 17.68 15.33
N CYS A 15 -11.68 16.74 15.88
CA CYS A 15 -12.11 16.03 17.07
C CYS A 15 -12.36 17.04 18.19
N ARG A 16 -13.60 17.39 18.42
CA ARG A 16 -14.00 18.03 19.65
C ARG A 16 -14.08 16.93 20.71
N GLY A 17 -13.03 16.76 21.49
CA GLY A 17 -12.86 15.64 22.40
C GLY A 17 -14.07 15.31 23.28
N ARG A 18 -14.86 16.34 23.63
CA ARG A 18 -16.09 16.20 24.41
C ARG A 18 -17.19 15.48 23.63
N GLU A 19 -17.47 15.93 22.39
CA GLU A 19 -18.57 15.40 21.57
C GLU A 19 -18.34 13.93 21.21
N PHE A 20 -17.10 13.56 21.02
CA PHE A 20 -16.74 12.18 20.67
C PHE A 20 -16.78 11.25 21.86
N LEU A 21 -16.30 11.68 23.04
CA LEU A 21 -16.17 10.83 24.22
C LEU A 21 -17.45 10.62 24.99
N PHE A 22 -18.23 11.67 25.12
CA PHE A 22 -19.30 11.73 26.11
C PHE A 22 -20.65 12.09 25.50
N GLY A 23 -20.71 12.44 24.21
CA GLY A 23 -21.88 13.03 23.59
C GLY A 23 -22.16 14.46 24.08
N ASN A 24 -23.03 15.17 23.35
CA ASN A 24 -23.30 16.59 23.62
C ASN A 24 -24.00 16.87 24.96
N ASN A 25 -24.63 15.87 25.55
CA ASN A 25 -25.48 16.03 26.75
C ASN A 25 -24.80 15.55 28.05
N THR A 26 -23.56 15.05 28.00
CA THR A 26 -22.87 14.61 29.20
C THR A 26 -22.19 15.78 29.89
N PRO A 27 -22.51 16.09 31.16
CA PRO A 27 -21.83 17.15 31.91
C PRO A 27 -20.35 16.81 32.10
N THR A 28 -19.47 17.73 31.74
CA THR A 28 -18.01 17.60 31.91
C THR A 28 -17.42 18.82 32.59
N PRO A 29 -17.86 19.17 33.83
CA PRO A 29 -17.55 20.45 34.44
C PRO A 29 -16.06 20.70 34.63
N TYR A 30 -15.29 19.69 34.96
CA TYR A 30 -13.83 19.82 35.11
C TYR A 30 -13.13 19.99 33.75
N TRP A 31 -13.56 19.26 32.72
CA TRP A 31 -13.05 19.44 31.34
C TRP A 31 -13.37 20.84 30.81
N ASP A 32 -14.59 21.29 31.02
CA ASP A 32 -15.02 22.64 30.62
C ASP A 32 -14.22 23.72 31.36
N TYR A 33 -13.92 23.51 32.65
CA TYR A 33 -13.05 24.38 33.43
C TYR A 33 -11.63 24.43 32.86
N LEU A 34 -11.03 23.28 32.54
CA LEU A 34 -9.68 23.22 31.96
C LEU A 34 -9.60 23.96 30.62
N LEU A 35 -10.58 23.77 29.72
CA LEU A 35 -10.64 24.45 28.44
C LEU A 35 -10.81 25.96 28.54
N LYS A 36 -11.47 26.44 29.60
CA LYS A 36 -11.66 27.89 29.85
C LYS A 36 -10.47 28.54 30.52
N THR A 37 -9.76 27.79 31.36
CA THR A 37 -8.76 28.34 32.28
C THR A 37 -7.33 28.24 31.74
N TYR A 38 -7.03 27.18 30.99
CA TYR A 38 -5.66 26.89 30.53
C TYR A 38 -5.54 26.96 29.02
N PRO A 39 -4.35 27.36 28.51
CA PRO A 39 -4.04 27.24 27.10
C PRO A 39 -4.23 25.80 26.61
N HIS A 40 -4.83 25.65 25.45
CA HIS A 40 -5.02 24.33 24.82
C HIS A 40 -4.83 24.42 23.32
N SER A 41 -4.55 23.29 22.70
CA SER A 41 -4.38 23.16 21.25
C SER A 41 -5.10 21.90 20.74
N GLN A 42 -5.26 21.84 19.43
CA GLN A 42 -5.81 20.67 18.75
C GLN A 42 -4.73 20.06 17.86
N LEU A 43 -4.66 18.74 17.84
CA LEU A 43 -3.77 18.00 16.97
C LEU A 43 -4.58 17.30 15.89
N GLN A 44 -4.03 17.26 14.69
CA GLN A 44 -4.55 16.39 13.62
C GLN A 44 -4.30 14.93 14.02
N ALA A 45 -5.31 14.08 13.77
CA ALA A 45 -5.27 12.69 14.24
C ALA A 45 -5.49 11.67 13.12
N SER A 46 -5.35 12.07 11.86
CA SER A 46 -5.57 11.23 10.68
C SER A 46 -4.63 11.60 9.53
N GLY A 47 -4.56 10.73 8.55
CA GLY A 47 -3.80 10.94 7.33
C GLY A 47 -2.31 11.20 7.56
N GLU A 48 -1.69 11.96 6.68
CA GLU A 48 -0.25 12.24 6.73
C GLU A 48 0.20 12.96 8.01
N ASN A 49 -0.69 13.66 8.68
CA ASN A 49 -0.39 14.31 9.96
C ASN A 49 -0.04 13.33 11.10
N VAL A 50 -0.36 12.07 10.92
CA VAL A 50 0.02 10.98 11.84
C VAL A 50 0.83 9.89 11.15
N GLY A 51 1.28 10.13 9.93
CA GLY A 51 2.14 9.22 9.17
C GLY A 51 1.37 8.12 8.42
N LEU A 52 0.07 8.27 8.22
CA LEU A 52 -0.79 7.38 7.44
C LEU A 52 -1.14 8.01 6.08
N PRO A 53 -1.59 7.23 5.10
CA PRO A 53 -2.13 7.78 3.86
C PRO A 53 -3.29 8.75 4.10
N ASP A 54 -3.47 9.70 3.18
CA ASP A 54 -4.59 10.64 3.25
C ASP A 54 -5.94 9.91 3.28
N GLY A 55 -6.85 10.45 4.10
CA GLY A 55 -8.17 9.87 4.32
C GLY A 55 -8.20 8.69 5.29
N GLN A 56 -7.05 8.16 5.69
CA GLN A 56 -6.99 7.06 6.65
C GLN A 56 -7.07 7.58 8.09
N MET A 57 -7.98 7.00 8.85
CA MET A 57 -8.17 7.33 10.27
C MET A 57 -6.98 6.87 11.11
N GLY A 58 -6.54 7.70 12.04
CA GLY A 58 -5.51 7.35 13.01
C GLY A 58 -5.91 6.20 13.92
N ASN A 59 -4.91 5.54 14.48
CA ASN A 59 -5.08 4.44 15.41
C ASN A 59 -4.13 4.58 16.62
N SER A 60 -4.28 3.68 17.58
CA SER A 60 -3.49 3.70 18.82
C SER A 60 -1.99 3.56 18.56
N GLU A 61 -1.60 2.73 17.63
CA GLU A 61 -0.19 2.46 17.31
C GLU A 61 0.52 3.72 16.80
N VAL A 62 0.00 4.31 15.73
CA VAL A 62 0.62 5.53 15.17
C VAL A 62 0.55 6.70 16.13
N GLY A 63 -0.53 6.83 16.92
CA GLY A 63 -0.67 7.89 17.91
C GLY A 63 0.40 7.81 19.00
N HIS A 64 0.61 6.65 19.59
CA HIS A 64 1.64 6.44 20.62
C HIS A 64 3.05 6.58 20.04
N LEU A 65 3.25 6.07 18.82
CA LEU A 65 4.54 6.20 18.14
C LEU A 65 4.93 7.66 17.90
N ASN A 66 4.00 8.47 17.41
CA ASN A 66 4.23 9.90 17.17
C ASN A 66 4.45 10.69 18.47
N ILE A 67 3.68 10.40 19.52
CA ILE A 67 3.86 11.02 20.84
C ILE A 67 5.23 10.65 21.41
N GLY A 68 5.62 9.38 21.37
CA GLY A 68 6.90 8.90 21.87
C GLY A 68 8.09 9.44 21.09
N ALA A 69 7.95 9.59 19.78
CA ALA A 69 9.01 10.13 18.92
C ALA A 69 9.10 11.67 18.92
N GLY A 70 8.08 12.37 19.39
CA GLY A 70 7.98 13.83 19.32
C GLY A 70 7.94 14.39 17.88
N ARG A 71 7.59 13.57 16.91
CA ARG A 71 7.50 13.92 15.48
C ARG A 71 6.57 12.98 14.74
N ILE A 72 6.18 13.35 13.53
CA ILE A 72 5.45 12.45 12.64
C ILE A 72 6.38 11.31 12.19
N VAL A 73 5.95 10.06 12.44
CA VAL A 73 6.63 8.85 11.99
C VAL A 73 5.81 8.27 10.85
N TYR A 74 6.25 8.48 9.62
CA TYR A 74 5.58 7.96 8.45
C TYR A 74 5.63 6.43 8.42
N GLN A 75 4.47 5.81 8.16
CA GLN A 75 4.37 4.38 7.88
C GLN A 75 5.00 4.06 6.52
N ASP A 76 5.37 2.80 6.31
CA ASP A 76 6.15 2.40 5.13
C ASP A 76 5.40 2.69 3.82
N LEU A 77 4.08 2.49 3.78
CA LEU A 77 3.28 2.85 2.62
C LEU A 77 3.44 4.34 2.25
N VAL A 78 3.35 5.23 3.24
CA VAL A 78 3.51 6.69 3.00
C VAL A 78 4.93 7.03 2.58
N LYS A 79 5.95 6.40 3.17
CA LYS A 79 7.35 6.59 2.77
C LYS A 79 7.56 6.21 1.30
N ILE A 80 7.02 5.05 0.88
CA ILE A 80 7.16 4.58 -0.49
C ILE A 80 6.35 5.47 -1.45
N ASN A 81 5.11 5.87 -1.07
CA ASN A 81 4.32 6.82 -1.86
C ASN A 81 5.11 8.11 -2.13
N LYS A 82 5.71 8.69 -1.09
CA LYS A 82 6.54 9.90 -1.22
C LYS A 82 7.75 9.65 -2.12
N ALA A 83 8.45 8.54 -1.90
CA ALA A 83 9.62 8.18 -2.70
C ALA A 83 9.29 7.93 -4.17
N CYS A 84 8.09 7.42 -4.48
CA CYS A 84 7.61 7.30 -5.85
C CYS A 84 7.24 8.66 -6.45
N ALA A 85 6.61 9.54 -5.67
CA ALA A 85 6.16 10.86 -6.13
C ALA A 85 7.33 11.82 -6.41
N ASP A 86 8.35 11.85 -5.55
CA ASP A 86 9.51 12.73 -5.66
C ASP A 86 10.71 12.08 -6.40
N ASN A 87 10.55 10.88 -6.92
CA ASN A 87 11.58 10.05 -7.56
C ASN A 87 12.76 9.65 -6.65
N SER A 88 12.70 9.88 -5.34
CA SER A 88 13.77 9.46 -4.43
C SER A 88 13.93 7.94 -4.32
N ILE A 89 12.95 7.16 -4.78
CA ILE A 89 13.05 5.71 -4.94
C ILE A 89 14.25 5.30 -5.82
N LEU A 90 14.64 6.16 -6.79
CA LEU A 90 15.82 5.98 -7.62
C LEU A 90 17.15 6.16 -6.88
N GLN A 91 17.12 6.62 -5.63
CA GLN A 91 18.29 6.70 -4.74
C GLN A 91 18.44 5.44 -3.89
N ASN A 92 17.47 4.52 -3.93
CA ASN A 92 17.56 3.25 -3.22
C ASN A 92 18.58 2.35 -3.92
N LYS A 93 19.69 2.07 -3.23
CA LYS A 93 20.83 1.34 -3.78
C LYS A 93 20.48 -0.07 -4.24
N GLU A 94 19.58 -0.75 -3.55
CA GLU A 94 19.16 -2.12 -3.89
C GLU A 94 18.35 -2.14 -5.19
N ILE A 95 17.41 -1.20 -5.34
CA ILE A 95 16.63 -1.05 -6.56
C ILE A 95 17.56 -0.72 -7.73
N VAL A 96 18.40 0.31 -7.60
CA VAL A 96 19.35 0.72 -8.64
C VAL A 96 20.29 -0.43 -9.01
N SER A 97 20.81 -1.17 -8.02
CA SER A 97 21.69 -2.32 -8.25
C SER A 97 20.99 -3.42 -9.04
N ALA A 98 19.74 -3.77 -8.68
CA ALA A 98 18.99 -4.81 -9.38
C ALA A 98 18.70 -4.43 -10.86
N PHE A 99 18.27 -3.18 -11.08
CA PHE A 99 17.98 -2.71 -12.43
C PHE A 99 19.25 -2.60 -13.28
N SER A 100 20.33 -2.06 -12.73
CA SER A 100 21.63 -1.97 -13.41
C SER A 100 22.18 -3.36 -13.72
N TYR A 101 22.11 -4.30 -12.78
CA TYR A 101 22.53 -5.67 -13.01
C TYR A 101 21.76 -6.33 -14.17
N ALA A 102 20.43 -6.19 -14.18
CA ALA A 102 19.61 -6.75 -15.25
C ALA A 102 19.98 -6.15 -16.62
N ARG A 103 20.13 -4.83 -16.70
CA ARG A 103 20.54 -4.13 -17.91
C ARG A 103 21.92 -4.56 -18.38
N ASP A 104 22.91 -4.50 -17.51
CA ASP A 104 24.33 -4.67 -17.89
C ASP A 104 24.66 -6.14 -18.23
N ASN A 105 23.86 -7.08 -17.73
CA ASN A 105 24.03 -8.52 -17.99
C ASN A 105 22.95 -9.11 -18.92
N GLY A 106 22.08 -8.28 -19.51
CA GLY A 106 21.02 -8.76 -20.41
C GLY A 106 20.05 -9.73 -19.75
N LYS A 107 19.73 -9.52 -18.48
CA LYS A 107 18.86 -10.40 -17.69
C LYS A 107 17.43 -9.88 -17.63
N ASN A 108 16.51 -10.80 -17.40
CA ASN A 108 15.12 -10.46 -17.15
C ASN A 108 14.98 -9.87 -15.74
N ILE A 109 14.02 -8.96 -15.58
CA ILE A 109 13.57 -8.50 -14.27
C ILE A 109 12.15 -9.00 -14.02
N HIS A 110 11.88 -9.44 -12.80
CA HIS A 110 10.58 -9.98 -12.41
C HIS A 110 10.05 -9.22 -11.20
N PHE A 111 8.85 -8.67 -11.34
CA PHE A 111 8.09 -8.11 -10.23
C PHE A 111 7.04 -9.10 -9.79
N MET A 112 6.87 -9.28 -8.49
CA MET A 112 5.83 -10.14 -7.94
C MET A 112 5.20 -9.52 -6.71
N GLY A 113 3.90 -9.67 -6.56
CA GLY A 113 3.16 -9.15 -5.41
C GLY A 113 1.67 -9.00 -5.67
N LEU A 114 0.96 -8.47 -4.68
CA LEU A 114 -0.46 -8.19 -4.81
C LEU A 114 -0.68 -7.09 -5.85
N THR A 115 -1.55 -7.40 -6.80
CA THR A 115 -1.96 -6.48 -7.87
C THR A 115 -3.30 -5.86 -7.47
N SER A 116 -3.24 -4.90 -6.57
CA SER A 116 -4.40 -4.16 -6.06
C SER A 116 -3.98 -2.81 -5.49
N ASN A 117 -4.96 -1.96 -5.21
CA ASN A 117 -4.77 -0.68 -4.54
C ASN A 117 -5.19 -0.70 -3.06
N GLY A 118 -5.26 -1.87 -2.44
CA GLY A 118 -5.64 -2.04 -1.05
C GLY A 118 -4.70 -1.37 -0.04
N GLY A 119 -3.43 -1.17 -0.41
CA GLY A 119 -2.46 -0.41 0.38
C GLY A 119 -1.99 -1.08 1.68
N VAL A 120 -2.38 -2.34 1.92
CA VAL A 120 -1.96 -3.09 3.12
C VAL A 120 -0.62 -3.78 2.89
N HIS A 121 -0.47 -4.47 1.78
CA HIS A 121 0.75 -5.22 1.43
C HIS A 121 1.40 -4.69 0.16
N SER A 122 0.66 -3.98 -0.68
CA SER A 122 1.11 -3.50 -1.97
C SER A 122 0.23 -2.34 -2.47
N SER A 123 0.71 -1.63 -3.48
CA SER A 123 -0.04 -0.61 -4.21
C SER A 123 0.30 -0.70 -5.69
N LEU A 124 -0.71 -0.58 -6.56
CA LEU A 124 -0.52 -0.51 -8.01
C LEU A 124 0.37 0.66 -8.41
N ASP A 125 0.25 1.82 -7.76
CA ASP A 125 1.08 2.99 -8.05
C ASP A 125 2.58 2.69 -7.89
N HIS A 126 2.94 1.87 -6.88
CA HIS A 126 4.32 1.43 -6.70
C HIS A 126 4.78 0.52 -7.83
N LEU A 127 3.93 -0.40 -8.28
CA LEU A 127 4.23 -1.29 -9.40
C LEU A 127 4.37 -0.48 -10.69
N PHE A 128 3.47 0.46 -10.94
CA PHE A 128 3.55 1.35 -12.10
C PHE A 128 4.86 2.14 -12.11
N LYS A 129 5.25 2.67 -10.96
CA LYS A 129 6.54 3.37 -10.84
C LYS A 129 7.73 2.46 -11.16
N LEU A 130 7.72 1.21 -10.70
CA LEU A 130 8.77 0.25 -11.03
C LEU A 130 8.80 -0.10 -12.52
N CYS A 131 7.64 -0.20 -13.17
CA CYS A 131 7.54 -0.38 -14.62
C CYS A 131 8.11 0.82 -15.38
N ASP A 132 7.83 2.04 -14.93
CA ASP A 132 8.37 3.26 -15.54
C ASP A 132 9.89 3.32 -15.41
N ILE A 133 10.42 2.97 -14.25
CA ILE A 133 11.87 2.86 -14.03
C ILE A 133 12.48 1.79 -14.94
N ALA A 134 11.83 0.62 -15.08
CA ALA A 134 12.31 -0.42 -15.98
C ALA A 134 12.41 0.08 -17.43
N LYS A 135 11.43 0.86 -17.88
CA LYS A 135 11.47 1.52 -19.20
C LYS A 135 12.63 2.51 -19.32
N GLU A 136 12.83 3.36 -18.31
CA GLU A 136 13.96 4.32 -18.29
C GLU A 136 15.32 3.62 -18.35
N TYR A 137 15.44 2.43 -17.73
CA TYR A 137 16.65 1.59 -17.81
C TYR A 137 16.79 0.79 -19.13
N GLY A 138 15.78 0.84 -20.01
CA GLY A 138 15.77 0.08 -21.26
C GLY A 138 15.58 -1.43 -21.07
N LEU A 139 14.89 -1.84 -20.00
CA LEU A 139 14.65 -3.25 -19.67
C LEU A 139 13.40 -3.77 -20.39
N GLU A 140 13.57 -4.23 -21.62
CA GLU A 140 12.47 -4.77 -22.43
C GLU A 140 11.88 -6.06 -21.88
N ASN A 141 12.70 -6.86 -21.17
CA ASN A 141 12.32 -8.14 -20.58
C ASN A 141 11.93 -7.97 -19.12
N THR A 142 10.89 -7.20 -18.88
CA THR A 142 10.28 -7.01 -17.56
C THR A 142 9.00 -7.85 -17.46
N PHE A 143 8.91 -8.71 -16.45
CA PHE A 143 7.80 -9.63 -16.25
C PHE A 143 7.12 -9.37 -14.91
N ILE A 144 5.79 -9.47 -14.89
CA ILE A 144 4.96 -9.21 -13.71
C ILE A 144 4.18 -10.46 -13.35
N HIS A 145 4.33 -10.90 -12.11
CA HIS A 145 3.60 -12.01 -11.52
C HIS A 145 2.54 -11.47 -10.57
N CYS A 146 1.30 -11.43 -11.04
CA CYS A 146 0.19 -10.81 -10.36
C CYS A 146 -0.41 -11.76 -9.31
N PHE A 147 -0.40 -11.35 -8.04
CA PHE A 147 -1.18 -12.00 -6.99
C PHE A 147 -2.49 -11.26 -6.82
N MET A 148 -3.62 -11.94 -7.10
CA MET A 148 -4.93 -11.31 -7.01
C MET A 148 -5.38 -11.20 -5.56
N ASP A 149 -5.94 -10.04 -5.21
CA ASP A 149 -6.39 -9.74 -3.86
C ASP A 149 -7.77 -10.36 -3.57
N GLY A 150 -8.74 -9.59 -3.17
CA GLY A 150 -10.07 -10.02 -2.78
C GLY A 150 -10.25 -10.17 -1.28
N ARG A 151 -9.25 -9.71 -0.50
CA ARG A 151 -9.31 -9.63 0.96
C ARG A 151 -9.19 -8.18 1.45
N ASP A 152 -8.21 -7.44 0.92
CA ASP A 152 -7.98 -6.04 1.26
C ASP A 152 -8.72 -5.11 0.28
N THR A 153 -9.25 -5.68 -0.80
CA THR A 153 -10.13 -5.06 -1.80
C THR A 153 -11.33 -5.95 -2.09
N ASP A 154 -12.32 -5.41 -2.82
CA ASP A 154 -13.50 -6.18 -3.23
C ASP A 154 -13.08 -7.44 -4.02
N PRO A 155 -13.63 -8.62 -3.71
CA PRO A 155 -13.28 -9.88 -4.39
C PRO A 155 -13.50 -9.87 -5.91
N ARG A 156 -14.33 -8.98 -6.43
CA ARG A 156 -14.63 -8.86 -7.86
C ARG A 156 -13.86 -7.77 -8.58
N SER A 157 -12.99 -7.03 -7.86
CA SER A 157 -12.24 -5.91 -8.43
C SER A 157 -11.01 -6.34 -9.26
N GLY A 158 -10.60 -7.60 -9.18
CA GLY A 158 -9.36 -8.10 -9.78
C GLY A 158 -9.24 -7.84 -11.27
N LYS A 159 -10.33 -8.03 -12.02
CA LYS A 159 -10.37 -7.74 -13.46
C LYS A 159 -9.96 -6.30 -13.76
N GLY A 160 -10.53 -5.33 -13.03
CA GLY A 160 -10.20 -3.92 -13.24
C GLY A 160 -8.72 -3.59 -12.97
N PHE A 161 -8.12 -4.23 -11.97
CA PHE A 161 -6.69 -4.04 -11.70
C PHE A 161 -5.78 -4.61 -12.79
N ILE A 162 -6.15 -5.73 -13.40
CA ILE A 162 -5.42 -6.30 -14.55
C ILE A 162 -5.56 -5.39 -15.77
N GLU A 163 -6.76 -4.90 -16.07
CA GLU A 163 -7.01 -3.96 -17.17
C GLU A 163 -6.18 -2.66 -17.00
N GLU A 164 -6.13 -2.13 -15.78
CA GLU A 164 -5.35 -0.94 -15.45
C GLU A 164 -3.85 -1.20 -15.61
N LEU A 165 -3.35 -2.34 -15.15
CA LEU A 165 -1.96 -2.73 -15.29
C LEU A 165 -1.57 -2.94 -16.76
N GLU A 166 -2.38 -3.63 -17.56
CA GLU A 166 -2.14 -3.79 -19.00
C GLU A 166 -2.07 -2.44 -19.73
N ALA A 167 -3.02 -1.53 -19.40
CA ALA A 167 -3.05 -0.20 -19.97
C ALA A 167 -1.80 0.63 -19.59
N HIS A 168 -1.24 0.44 -18.39
CA HIS A 168 0.00 1.08 -17.97
C HIS A 168 1.20 0.45 -18.69
N CYS A 169 1.31 -0.86 -18.70
CA CYS A 169 2.39 -1.59 -19.38
C CYS A 169 2.50 -1.25 -20.88
N ALA A 170 1.36 -1.01 -21.55
CA ALA A 170 1.34 -0.59 -22.94
C ALA A 170 2.06 0.76 -23.19
N LYS A 171 2.18 1.61 -22.17
CA LYS A 171 2.84 2.92 -22.23
C LYS A 171 4.23 2.91 -21.57
N SER A 172 4.50 1.90 -20.76
CA SER A 172 5.71 1.75 -19.96
C SER A 172 6.50 0.48 -20.34
N ALA A 173 6.99 -0.24 -19.35
CA ALA A 173 7.58 -1.57 -19.51
C ALA A 173 6.76 -2.58 -18.70
N GLY A 174 6.93 -3.86 -19.03
CA GLY A 174 6.32 -4.96 -18.32
C GLY A 174 5.34 -5.75 -19.16
N LYS A 175 5.32 -7.06 -18.87
CA LYS A 175 4.39 -8.03 -19.44
C LYS A 175 3.86 -8.89 -18.30
N ILE A 176 2.56 -9.06 -18.22
CA ILE A 176 1.99 -9.98 -17.23
C ILE A 176 2.39 -11.40 -17.63
N ALA A 177 3.14 -12.06 -16.75
CA ALA A 177 3.67 -13.39 -16.99
C ALA A 177 2.85 -14.48 -16.28
N SER A 178 2.24 -14.17 -15.15
CA SER A 178 1.37 -15.10 -14.45
C SER A 178 0.36 -14.36 -13.57
N ILE A 179 -0.78 -15.01 -13.33
CA ILE A 179 -1.84 -14.54 -12.45
C ILE A 179 -2.21 -15.68 -11.50
N ILE A 180 -2.24 -15.40 -10.20
CA ILE A 180 -2.68 -16.36 -9.18
C ILE A 180 -3.32 -15.63 -8.00
N GLY A 181 -4.31 -16.26 -7.36
CA GLY A 181 -4.93 -15.69 -6.17
C GLY A 181 -4.00 -15.71 -4.95
N ARG A 182 -4.09 -14.69 -4.10
CA ARG A 182 -3.36 -14.63 -2.82
C ARG A 182 -3.67 -15.81 -1.89
N TYR A 183 -4.81 -16.46 -2.09
CA TYR A 183 -5.19 -17.66 -1.35
C TYR A 183 -4.14 -18.76 -1.48
N TYR A 184 -3.47 -18.84 -2.63
CA TYR A 184 -2.38 -19.75 -2.93
C TYR A 184 -1.02 -19.13 -2.66
N ALA A 185 -0.75 -17.97 -3.24
CA ALA A 185 0.57 -17.35 -3.23
C ALA A 185 0.95 -16.74 -1.87
N MET A 186 -0.02 -16.44 -1.01
CA MET A 186 0.20 -15.80 0.29
C MET A 186 -0.43 -16.62 1.43
N ASP A 187 -0.47 -17.94 1.31
CA ASP A 187 -0.94 -18.81 2.38
C ASP A 187 -0.04 -18.64 3.62
N ARG A 188 -0.66 -18.49 4.79
CA ARG A 188 0.01 -18.40 6.09
C ARG A 188 -0.52 -19.42 7.09
N ASP A 189 -1.35 -20.36 6.61
CA ASP A 189 -1.98 -21.40 7.43
C ASP A 189 -1.25 -22.75 7.32
N LYS A 190 -0.05 -22.75 6.71
CA LYS A 190 0.78 -23.94 6.44
C LYS A 190 0.07 -24.99 5.57
N ARG A 191 -0.75 -24.51 4.64
CA ARG A 191 -1.42 -25.33 3.63
C ARG A 191 -0.52 -25.52 2.44
N TRP A 192 0.38 -26.47 2.55
CA TRP A 192 1.43 -26.71 1.55
C TRP A 192 0.90 -27.05 0.18
N GLU A 193 -0.27 -27.69 0.09
CA GLU A 193 -0.98 -27.91 -1.15
C GLU A 193 -1.31 -26.61 -1.90
N ARG A 194 -1.67 -25.53 -1.17
CA ARG A 194 -1.91 -24.20 -1.76
C ARG A 194 -0.60 -23.55 -2.20
N VAL A 195 0.39 -23.58 -1.33
CA VAL A 195 1.72 -23.00 -1.62
C VAL A 195 2.30 -23.68 -2.86
N LYS A 196 2.09 -24.99 -3.01
CA LYS A 196 2.57 -25.76 -4.15
C LYS A 196 2.02 -25.25 -5.49
N GLU A 197 0.72 -24.89 -5.56
CA GLU A 197 0.13 -24.34 -6.78
C GLU A 197 0.84 -23.05 -7.22
N ALA A 198 1.12 -22.15 -6.28
CA ALA A 198 1.84 -20.91 -6.58
C ALA A 198 3.31 -21.19 -6.94
N TYR A 199 3.96 -22.11 -6.25
CA TYR A 199 5.32 -22.51 -6.54
C TYR A 199 5.44 -23.15 -7.94
N ASP A 200 4.54 -24.06 -8.28
CA ASP A 200 4.56 -24.73 -9.57
C ASP A 200 4.32 -23.74 -10.71
N LEU A 201 3.43 -22.76 -10.51
CA LEU A 201 3.20 -21.69 -11.50
C LEU A 201 4.46 -20.83 -11.70
N LEU A 202 5.06 -20.37 -10.60
CA LEU A 202 6.15 -19.39 -10.66
C LEU A 202 7.51 -20.02 -11.04
N VAL A 203 7.77 -21.24 -10.59
CA VAL A 203 9.08 -21.89 -10.77
C VAL A 203 9.06 -22.89 -11.92
N ASN A 204 8.00 -23.66 -12.05
CA ASN A 204 7.89 -24.73 -13.03
C ASN A 204 7.09 -24.34 -14.29
N GLY A 205 6.43 -23.17 -14.28
CA GLY A 205 5.58 -22.71 -15.36
C GLY A 205 4.32 -23.58 -15.56
N ILE A 206 3.90 -24.29 -14.52
CA ILE A 206 2.73 -25.17 -14.56
C ILE A 206 1.49 -24.34 -14.25
N GLY A 207 0.60 -24.21 -15.24
CA GLY A 207 -0.64 -23.46 -15.08
C GLY A 207 -1.47 -23.48 -16.37
N ARG A 208 -2.66 -22.89 -16.31
CA ARG A 208 -3.46 -22.65 -17.51
C ARG A 208 -2.75 -21.58 -18.37
N LYS A 209 -2.68 -21.82 -19.67
CA LYS A 209 -2.19 -20.82 -20.62
C LYS A 209 -3.36 -19.98 -21.11
N SER A 210 -3.15 -18.67 -21.18
CA SER A 210 -4.12 -17.73 -21.73
C SER A 210 -3.39 -16.65 -22.53
N ASP A 211 -3.96 -16.30 -23.67
CA ASP A 211 -3.49 -15.17 -24.47
C ASP A 211 -4.18 -13.85 -24.07
N ASN A 212 -5.17 -13.92 -23.20
CA ASN A 212 -5.93 -12.79 -22.69
C ASN A 212 -5.96 -12.84 -21.16
N MET A 213 -5.19 -11.95 -20.52
CA MET A 213 -5.03 -11.93 -19.07
C MET A 213 -6.26 -11.43 -18.32
N VAL A 214 -7.09 -10.62 -18.99
CA VAL A 214 -8.36 -10.12 -18.43
C VAL A 214 -9.44 -11.20 -18.37
N GLN A 215 -9.33 -12.25 -19.19
CA GLN A 215 -10.27 -13.37 -19.25
C GLN A 215 -9.73 -14.64 -18.56
N ALA A 216 -8.49 -14.61 -18.13
CA ALA A 216 -7.85 -15.73 -17.46
C ALA A 216 -8.32 -15.88 -16.02
#